data_bdbe7edb1f5b838dcdd8d74a08f59927
#
_entry.id   bdbe7edb1f5b838dcdd8d74a08f59927
#
_cell.length_a   1.000
_cell.length_b   1.000
_cell.length_c   1.000
_cell.angle_alpha   90.00
_cell.angle_beta   90.00
_cell.angle_gamma   90.00
#
_symmetry.space_group_name_H-M   'P 1'
#
loop_
_entity.id
_entity.type
_entity.pdbx_description
1 polymer ?
#
loop_
_entity_poly.entity_id
_entity_poly.type
_entity_poly.pdbx_seq_one_letter_code
_entity_poly.pdbx_strand_id
1 'polypeptide(L)'
;MRLPEEFDPAAVLEELFEANGWGDSWRNAIYDYVHYHSRIHEVLGVAAGTAKVRFGGKKGRTLSLKAGDVAVLPAGTGHQCLSASHDFLVVGAYPPFGTYDECTTAQEHDGALATIRKVGRPRKDPVYGSKGPLLQNWQKT
;
A
#
# COMPACT_ATOMS: atom_id res chain seq x y z
N MET A 1 -10.65 7.83 -5.79
CA MET A 1 -11.65 6.91 -6.37
C MET A 1 -12.97 7.05 -5.62
N ARG A 2 -14.07 7.00 -6.32
CA ARG A 2 -15.39 7.06 -5.69
C ARG A 2 -15.94 5.65 -5.52
N LEU A 3 -16.35 5.29 -4.28
CA LEU A 3 -16.90 3.96 -3.97
C LEU A 3 -18.42 3.99 -4.08
N PRO A 4 -19.04 2.94 -4.66
CA PRO A 4 -20.50 2.82 -4.73
C PRO A 4 -21.11 2.68 -3.32
N GLU A 5 -22.20 3.40 -3.05
CA GLU A 5 -22.87 3.38 -1.75
C GLU A 5 -23.60 2.06 -1.46
N GLU A 6 -24.02 1.35 -2.50
CA GLU A 6 -24.83 0.12 -2.39
C GLU A 6 -24.03 -1.14 -2.12
N PHE A 7 -22.69 -1.05 -2.13
CA PHE A 7 -21.80 -2.19 -1.97
C PHE A 7 -20.88 -2.01 -0.77
N ASP A 8 -20.41 -3.11 -0.22
CA ASP A 8 -19.35 -3.09 0.79
C ASP A 8 -18.07 -2.49 0.16
N PRO A 9 -17.61 -1.32 0.61
CA PRO A 9 -16.45 -0.67 0.00
C PRO A 9 -15.18 -1.52 0.05
N ALA A 10 -14.99 -2.29 1.11
CA ALA A 10 -13.84 -3.17 1.21
C ALA A 10 -13.88 -4.29 0.16
N ALA A 11 -15.06 -4.88 -0.07
CA ALA A 11 -15.22 -5.90 -1.11
C ALA A 11 -14.97 -5.33 -2.49
N VAL A 12 -15.42 -4.10 -2.76
CA VAL A 12 -15.18 -3.41 -4.04
C VAL A 12 -13.68 -3.24 -4.28
N LEU A 13 -12.93 -2.81 -3.26
CA LEU A 13 -11.48 -2.64 -3.37
C LEU A 13 -10.77 -3.99 -3.58
N GLU A 14 -11.17 -5.02 -2.85
CA GLU A 14 -10.60 -6.36 -3.01
C GLU A 14 -10.80 -6.89 -4.44
N GLU A 15 -11.99 -6.78 -4.98
CA GLU A 15 -12.30 -7.20 -6.34
C GLU A 15 -11.52 -6.40 -7.38
N LEU A 16 -11.42 -5.08 -7.19
CA LEU A 16 -10.69 -4.22 -8.09
C LEU A 16 -9.20 -4.57 -8.14
N PHE A 17 -8.58 -4.73 -6.98
CA PHE A 17 -7.17 -5.09 -6.90
C PHE A 17 -6.90 -6.47 -7.51
N GLU A 18 -7.73 -7.44 -7.18
CA GLU A 18 -7.61 -8.80 -7.70
C GLU A 18 -7.79 -8.83 -9.23
N ALA A 19 -8.75 -8.10 -9.77
CA ALA A 19 -8.97 -8.00 -11.21
C ALA A 19 -7.75 -7.43 -11.94
N ASN A 20 -6.94 -6.62 -11.26
CA ASN A 20 -5.72 -6.04 -11.80
C ASN A 20 -4.45 -6.81 -11.36
N GLY A 21 -4.61 -8.03 -10.87
CA GLY A 21 -3.50 -8.92 -10.53
C GLY A 21 -2.85 -8.68 -9.18
N TRP A 22 -3.47 -7.88 -8.31
CA TRP A 22 -2.98 -7.63 -6.95
C TRP A 22 -3.82 -8.44 -5.96
N GLY A 23 -3.21 -9.43 -5.32
CA GLY A 23 -3.89 -10.41 -4.47
C GLY A 23 -3.34 -10.49 -3.06
N ASP A 24 -3.62 -11.61 -2.40
CA ASP A 24 -3.32 -11.84 -0.99
C ASP A 24 -3.89 -10.72 -0.11
N SER A 25 -5.08 -10.26 -0.43
CA SER A 25 -5.69 -9.10 0.21
C SER A 25 -6.00 -9.36 1.69
N TRP A 26 -5.94 -8.28 2.46
CA TRP A 26 -6.28 -8.27 3.87
C TRP A 26 -7.07 -7.00 4.21
N ARG A 27 -7.80 -7.04 5.32
CA ARG A 27 -8.54 -5.90 5.86
C ARG A 27 -8.04 -5.62 7.27
N ASN A 28 -7.61 -4.39 7.53
CA ASN A 28 -7.16 -3.97 8.86
C ASN A 28 -6.97 -2.45 8.90
N ALA A 29 -6.42 -1.96 10.01
CA ALA A 29 -5.87 -0.62 10.11
C ALA A 29 -4.38 -0.65 9.76
N ILE A 30 -3.77 0.53 9.70
CA ILE A 30 -2.32 0.67 9.52
C ILE A 30 -1.68 0.72 10.90
N TYR A 31 -0.58 0.01 11.11
CA TYR A 31 0.13 0.00 12.38
C TYR A 31 0.59 1.41 12.79
N ASP A 32 0.60 1.67 14.08
CA ASP A 32 1.05 2.95 14.65
C ASP A 32 2.57 3.06 14.82
N TYR A 33 3.30 2.05 14.40
CA TYR A 33 4.76 2.06 14.34
C TYR A 33 5.24 1.97 12.88
N VAL A 34 6.45 2.47 12.62
CA VAL A 34 7.02 2.43 11.27
C VAL A 34 7.32 0.99 10.89
N HIS A 35 6.81 0.56 9.74
CA HIS A 35 7.19 -0.71 9.14
C HIS A 35 7.26 -0.58 7.62
N TYR A 36 7.90 -1.53 6.97
CA TYR A 36 8.00 -1.59 5.52
C TYR A 36 8.17 -3.04 5.07
N HIS A 37 7.92 -3.28 3.79
CA HIS A 37 8.16 -4.57 3.16
C HIS A 37 9.38 -4.44 2.24
N SER A 38 10.33 -5.36 2.33
CA SER A 38 11.57 -5.29 1.57
C SER A 38 11.54 -6.10 0.27
N ARG A 39 10.58 -6.99 0.13
CA ARG A 39 10.53 -7.96 -0.98
C ARG A 39 9.38 -7.75 -1.95
N ILE A 40 8.43 -6.91 -1.62
CA ILE A 40 7.22 -6.75 -2.42
C ILE A 40 6.67 -5.33 -2.27
N HIS A 41 6.03 -4.84 -3.33
CA HIS A 41 5.24 -3.60 -3.27
C HIS A 41 3.89 -3.89 -2.60
N GLU A 42 3.21 -2.85 -2.15
CA GLU A 42 1.91 -2.98 -1.49
C GLU A 42 0.97 -1.89 -1.98
N VAL A 43 -0.30 -2.21 -2.11
CA VAL A 43 -1.37 -1.22 -2.29
C VAL A 43 -2.22 -1.16 -1.03
N LEU A 44 -2.59 0.06 -0.64
CA LEU A 44 -3.50 0.33 0.47
C LEU A 44 -4.69 1.11 -0.06
N GLY A 45 -5.89 0.53 0.00
CA GLY A 45 -7.14 1.21 -0.35
C GLY A 45 -7.94 1.51 0.90
N VAL A 46 -8.37 2.76 1.06
CA VAL A 46 -9.19 3.15 2.21
C VAL A 46 -10.65 2.85 1.94
N ALA A 47 -11.22 1.93 2.69
CA ALA A 47 -12.63 1.53 2.56
C ALA A 47 -13.55 2.39 3.42
N ALA A 48 -13.09 2.83 4.60
CA ALA A 48 -13.89 3.62 5.52
C ALA A 48 -13.00 4.50 6.40
N GLY A 49 -13.55 5.61 6.87
CA GLY A 49 -12.89 6.48 7.82
C GLY A 49 -11.82 7.38 7.24
N THR A 50 -11.04 7.97 8.14
CA THR A 50 -9.96 8.91 7.83
C THR A 50 -8.74 8.60 8.69
N ALA A 51 -7.57 8.96 8.20
CA ALA A 51 -6.33 8.82 8.97
C ALA A 51 -5.27 9.80 8.49
N LYS A 52 -4.30 10.06 9.36
CA LYS A 52 -3.05 10.71 9.00
C LYS A 52 -1.95 9.67 9.02
N VAL A 53 -1.31 9.46 7.89
CA VAL A 53 -0.30 8.41 7.69
C VAL A 53 0.97 9.05 7.19
N ARG A 54 2.09 8.71 7.80
CA ARG A 54 3.41 9.16 7.36
C ARG A 54 4.05 8.07 6.52
N PHE A 55 4.44 8.43 5.31
CA PHE A 55 5.13 7.54 4.37
C PHE A 55 6.59 7.97 4.22
N GLY A 56 7.50 7.01 4.13
CA GLY A 56 8.92 7.26 3.92
C GLY A 56 9.75 7.35 5.21
N GLY A 57 9.24 6.85 6.32
CA GLY A 57 9.95 6.84 7.60
C GLY A 57 9.90 8.19 8.33
N LYS A 58 10.83 8.40 9.26
CA LYS A 58 10.83 9.60 10.13
C LYS A 58 10.93 10.93 9.37
N LYS A 59 11.60 10.93 8.23
CA LYS A 59 11.76 12.10 7.36
C LYS A 59 10.76 12.10 6.21
N GLY A 60 9.79 11.24 6.26
CA GLY A 60 8.80 11.07 5.21
C GLY A 60 7.71 12.13 5.23
N ARG A 61 6.73 11.93 4.39
CA ARG A 61 5.62 12.83 4.17
C ARG A 61 4.36 12.33 4.87
N THR A 62 3.68 13.22 5.59
CA THR A 62 2.38 12.90 6.20
C THR A 62 1.26 13.28 5.25
N LEU A 63 0.38 12.33 4.98
CA LEU A 63 -0.79 12.53 4.13
C LEU A 63 -2.06 12.22 4.93
N SER A 64 -3.11 12.99 4.63
CA SER A 64 -4.46 12.71 5.14
C SER A 64 -5.18 11.80 4.16
N LEU A 65 -5.61 10.65 4.62
CA LEU A 65 -6.32 9.65 3.83
C LEU A 65 -7.79 9.60 4.22
N LYS A 66 -8.65 9.33 3.25
CA LYS A 66 -10.10 9.16 3.44
C LYS A 66 -10.61 8.03 2.56
N ALA A 67 -11.82 7.57 2.81
CA ALA A 67 -12.48 6.53 2.00
C ALA A 67 -12.42 6.87 0.51
N GLY A 68 -12.00 5.92 -0.30
CA GLY A 68 -11.78 6.08 -1.73
C GLY A 68 -10.34 6.36 -2.13
N ASP A 69 -9.47 6.73 -1.20
CA ASP A 69 -8.05 6.95 -1.49
C ASP A 69 -7.31 5.62 -1.63
N VAL A 70 -6.39 5.58 -2.58
CA VAL A 70 -5.53 4.42 -2.82
C VAL A 70 -4.08 4.88 -2.89
N ALA A 71 -3.23 4.27 -2.08
CA ALA A 71 -1.79 4.52 -2.07
C ALA A 71 -1.04 3.27 -2.50
N VAL A 72 -0.08 3.42 -3.39
CA VAL A 72 0.81 2.33 -3.80
C VAL A 72 2.18 2.59 -3.19
N LEU A 73 2.66 1.62 -2.45
CA LEU A 73 3.92 1.70 -1.70
C LEU A 73 4.98 0.82 -2.38
N PRO A 74 6.02 1.43 -2.97
CA PRO A 74 7.17 0.66 -3.42
C PRO A 74 7.80 -0.13 -2.27
N ALA A 75 8.38 -1.29 -2.58
CA ALA A 75 9.15 -2.04 -1.59
C ALA A 75 10.17 -1.12 -0.92
N GLY A 76 10.28 -1.22 0.39
CA GLY A 76 11.16 -0.37 1.18
C GLY A 76 10.53 0.93 1.69
N THR A 77 9.30 1.24 1.30
CA THR A 77 8.63 2.46 1.78
C THR A 77 8.06 2.22 3.18
N GLY A 78 8.64 2.91 4.15
CA GLY A 78 8.13 2.89 5.52
C GLY A 78 6.78 3.60 5.62
N HIS A 79 5.90 3.09 6.45
CA HIS A 79 4.62 3.73 6.70
C HIS A 79 4.20 3.56 8.16
N GLN A 80 3.51 4.58 8.68
CA GLN A 80 3.11 4.65 10.08
C GLN A 80 1.81 5.44 10.20
N CYS A 81 0.83 4.90 10.89
CA CYS A 81 -0.39 5.61 11.21
C CYS A 81 -0.14 6.54 12.41
N LEU A 82 -0.34 7.84 12.22
CA LEU A 82 -0.18 8.84 13.29
C LEU A 82 -1.48 9.07 14.04
N SER A 83 -2.60 9.04 13.34
CA SER A 83 -3.94 9.14 13.93
C SER A 83 -4.96 8.56 12.95
N ALA A 84 -6.06 8.06 13.48
CA ALA A 84 -7.11 7.49 12.65
C ALA A 84 -8.46 7.67 13.32
N SER A 85 -9.53 7.79 12.51
CA SER A 85 -10.89 7.73 13.01
C SER A 85 -11.19 6.30 13.50
N HIS A 86 -12.22 6.20 14.33
CA HIS A 86 -12.61 4.93 14.95
C HIS A 86 -12.97 3.84 13.91
N ASP A 87 -13.53 4.25 12.79
CA ASP A 87 -13.99 3.37 11.72
C ASP A 87 -12.97 3.16 10.59
N PHE A 88 -11.73 3.61 10.76
CA PHE A 88 -10.72 3.52 9.72
C PHE A 88 -10.46 2.06 9.31
N LEU A 89 -10.71 1.76 8.04
CA LEU A 89 -10.55 0.42 7.48
C LEU A 89 -9.81 0.49 6.15
N VAL A 90 -8.79 -0.32 6.02
CA VAL A 90 -7.92 -0.40 4.84
C VAL A 90 -7.96 -1.81 4.26
N VAL A 91 -7.97 -1.89 2.95
CA VAL A 91 -7.72 -3.12 2.20
C VAL A 91 -6.31 -3.04 1.64
N GLY A 92 -5.47 -3.99 2.02
CA GLY A 92 -4.13 -4.14 1.47
C GLY A 92 -4.08 -5.29 0.48
N ALA A 93 -3.19 -5.18 -0.50
CA ALA A 93 -2.92 -6.24 -1.46
C ALA A 93 -1.52 -6.11 -2.04
N TYR A 94 -1.07 -7.15 -2.72
CA TYR A 94 0.28 -7.26 -3.24
C TYR A 94 0.27 -7.68 -4.71
N PRO A 95 1.25 -7.23 -5.52
CA PRO A 95 1.36 -7.72 -6.89
C PRO A 95 1.72 -9.21 -6.90
N PRO A 96 1.48 -9.93 -8.00
CA PRO A 96 1.83 -11.34 -8.08
C PRO A 96 3.36 -11.52 -8.04
N PHE A 97 3.79 -12.67 -7.59
CA PHE A 97 5.19 -13.08 -7.50
C PHE A 97 5.99 -12.33 -6.44
N GLY A 98 6.15 -12.95 -5.32
CA GLY A 98 6.95 -12.48 -4.22
C GLY A 98 6.40 -12.94 -2.89
N THR A 99 7.19 -12.81 -1.87
CA THR A 99 6.81 -13.07 -0.49
C THR A 99 6.94 -11.78 0.28
N TYR A 100 6.02 -11.51 1.17
CA TYR A 100 6.13 -10.33 1.99
C TYR A 100 6.83 -10.64 3.32
N ASP A 101 7.48 -9.63 3.84
CA ASP A 101 8.11 -9.59 5.14
C ASP A 101 7.73 -8.28 5.83
N GLU A 102 7.95 -8.18 7.13
CA GLU A 102 7.76 -6.94 7.88
C GLU A 102 9.08 -6.54 8.51
N CYS A 103 9.53 -5.34 8.23
CA CYS A 103 10.76 -4.79 8.77
C CYS A 103 10.44 -3.55 9.60
N THR A 104 11.00 -3.45 10.79
CA THR A 104 10.70 -2.38 11.75
C THR A 104 11.93 -1.64 12.24
N THR A 105 13.13 -2.15 12.03
CA THR A 105 14.36 -1.57 12.57
C THR A 105 15.29 -1.07 11.47
N ALA A 106 16.15 -0.12 11.81
CA ALA A 106 17.18 0.37 10.91
C ALA A 106 18.17 -0.74 10.53
N GLN A 107 18.44 -1.65 11.46
CA GLN A 107 19.33 -2.79 11.20
C GLN A 107 18.74 -3.73 10.15
N GLU A 108 17.44 -4.01 10.23
CA GLU A 108 16.74 -4.79 9.20
C GLU A 108 16.78 -4.06 7.86
N HIS A 109 16.64 -2.72 7.87
CA HIS A 109 16.71 -1.90 6.67
C HIS A 109 18.06 -2.06 5.96
N ASP A 110 19.17 -1.97 6.68
CA ASP A 110 20.51 -2.13 6.11
C ASP A 110 20.67 -3.50 5.43
N GLY A 111 20.17 -4.56 6.07
CA GLY A 111 20.20 -5.90 5.49
C GLY A 111 19.23 -6.07 4.31
N ALA A 112 18.18 -5.27 4.25
CA ALA A 112 17.12 -5.37 3.24
C ALA A 112 17.41 -4.56 1.97
N LEU A 113 18.36 -3.63 1.96
CA LEU A 113 18.61 -2.74 0.82
C LEU A 113 18.84 -3.48 -0.50
N ALA A 114 19.62 -4.54 -0.47
CA ALA A 114 19.89 -5.35 -1.66
C ALA A 114 18.61 -6.04 -2.16
N THR A 115 17.75 -6.51 -1.26
CA THR A 115 16.47 -7.14 -1.59
C THR A 115 15.51 -6.13 -2.20
N ILE A 116 15.39 -4.93 -1.59
CA ILE A 116 14.54 -3.85 -2.08
C ILE A 116 14.90 -3.49 -3.52
N ARG A 117 16.18 -3.36 -3.82
CA ARG A 117 16.69 -3.01 -5.16
C ARG A 117 16.36 -4.05 -6.22
N LYS A 118 16.14 -5.31 -5.81
CA LYS A 118 15.79 -6.40 -6.73
C LYS A 118 14.31 -6.47 -7.04
N VAL A 119 13.47 -5.76 -6.30
CA VAL A 119 12.03 -5.79 -6.54
C VAL A 119 11.73 -5.01 -7.81
N GLY A 120 11.21 -5.72 -8.81
CA GLY A 120 10.90 -5.14 -10.11
C GLY A 120 9.69 -4.22 -10.05
N ARG A 121 9.58 -3.37 -11.06
CA ARG A 121 8.40 -2.53 -11.28
C ARG A 121 7.15 -3.40 -11.46
N PRO A 122 6.00 -3.05 -10.87
CA PRO A 122 4.75 -3.77 -11.10
C PRO A 122 4.33 -3.71 -12.57
N ARG A 123 3.74 -4.77 -13.08
CA ARG A 123 3.26 -4.82 -14.47
C ARG A 123 1.93 -4.11 -14.67
N LYS A 124 1.14 -4.00 -13.62
CA LYS A 124 -0.18 -3.39 -13.65
C LYS A 124 -0.39 -2.45 -12.48
N ASP A 125 -1.15 -1.39 -12.73
CA ASP A 125 -1.69 -0.51 -11.70
C ASP A 125 -2.84 -1.25 -10.99
N PRO A 126 -2.91 -1.22 -9.65
CA PRO A 126 -3.98 -1.93 -8.93
C PRO A 126 -5.38 -1.38 -9.18
N VAL A 127 -5.51 -0.11 -9.61
CA VAL A 127 -6.81 0.52 -9.89
C VAL A 127 -7.13 0.51 -11.38
N TYR A 128 -6.15 0.85 -12.24
CA TYR A 128 -6.36 1.07 -13.67
C TYR A 128 -5.74 0.00 -14.57
N GLY A 129 -5.15 -1.04 -14.00
CA GLY A 129 -4.59 -2.15 -14.78
C GLY A 129 -3.38 -1.74 -15.61
N SER A 130 -3.40 -2.05 -16.91
CA SER A 130 -2.25 -1.84 -17.78
C SER A 130 -2.05 -0.38 -18.22
N LYS A 131 -2.95 0.53 -17.87
CA LYS A 131 -2.94 1.93 -18.34
C LYS A 131 -2.92 2.97 -17.21
N GLY A 132 -2.60 2.59 -16.01
CA GLY A 132 -2.72 3.48 -14.85
C GLY A 132 -1.57 4.44 -14.63
N PRO A 133 -1.78 5.46 -13.78
CA PRO A 133 -0.76 6.43 -13.40
C PRO A 133 0.50 5.79 -12.82
N LEU A 134 0.38 4.67 -12.13
CA LEU A 134 1.51 3.96 -11.59
C LEU A 134 2.53 3.61 -12.67
N LEU A 135 2.07 3.09 -13.81
CA LEU A 135 2.95 2.69 -14.90
C LEU A 135 3.57 3.88 -15.63
N GLN A 136 2.87 5.02 -15.64
CA GLN A 136 3.35 6.25 -16.25
C GLN A 136 4.37 6.98 -15.38
N ASN A 137 4.19 6.94 -14.06
CA ASN A 137 4.96 7.74 -13.11
C ASN A 137 6.00 6.96 -12.31
N TRP A 138 5.98 5.66 -12.39
CA TRP A 138 6.93 4.83 -11.67
C TRP A 138 8.29 4.89 -12.35
N GLN A 139 9.26 5.44 -11.63
CA GLN A 139 10.64 5.49 -12.09
C GLN A 139 11.46 4.46 -11.34
N LYS A 140 12.15 3.61 -12.07
CA LYS A 140 13.08 2.65 -11.49
C LYS A 140 14.38 3.38 -11.16
N THR A 141 14.67 3.44 -9.88
CA THR A 141 15.93 3.98 -9.39
C THR A 141 16.98 2.88 -9.23
#